data_0ed1108de72ff9ffe5709f302bd4bf82
#
_entry.id   0ed1108de72ff9ffe5709f302bd4bf82
#
_cell.length_a   1.000
_cell.length_b   1.000
_cell.length_c   1.000
_cell.angle_alpha   90.00
_cell.angle_beta   90.00
_cell.angle_gamma   90.00
#
_symmetry.space_group_name_H-M   'P 1'
#
loop_
_entity.id
_entity.type
_entity.pdbx_description
1 polymer ?
#
loop_
_entity_poly.entity_id
_entity_poly.type
_entity_poly.pdbx_seq_one_letter_code
_entity_poly.pdbx_strand_id
1 'polypeptide(L)'
;GMHVDRMTIAEALSEVMGDKIENIYYKSETTLPFKADLFPENGFLKGGSSDNIAQEYGLKFHVDWLKGQKTGFFVDQRENRSLLERYAKDRSVLNMFCYTGGFSFYAMRGGAKLVRSVDSSAKAIDLTNKNVELNFPGDSRHEAFAEDAFKYLDRMGDQYDLIILDPPAFAKHKDAL
;
A
#
# COMPACT_ATOMS: atom_id res chain seq x y z
N GLY A 1 -6.83 -24.33 10.40
CA GLY A 1 -6.56 -23.38 9.31
C GLY A 1 -5.19 -22.71 9.46
N MET A 2 -4.84 -21.77 8.60
CA MET A 2 -3.48 -21.21 8.46
C MET A 2 -2.81 -20.75 9.77
N HIS A 3 -3.57 -20.29 10.76
CA HIS A 3 -3.02 -19.92 12.08
C HIS A 3 -2.43 -21.14 12.82
N VAL A 4 -3.19 -22.22 12.87
CA VAL A 4 -2.79 -23.46 13.57
C VAL A 4 -1.59 -24.10 12.86
N ASP A 5 -1.62 -24.13 11.53
CA ASP A 5 -0.66 -24.83 10.70
C ASP A 5 0.51 -23.93 10.25
N ARG A 6 0.65 -22.73 10.84
CA ARG A 6 1.62 -21.72 10.39
C ARG A 6 3.07 -22.19 10.32
N MET A 7 3.49 -23.03 11.28
CA MET A 7 4.84 -23.58 11.28
C MET A 7 5.03 -24.58 10.16
N THR A 8 4.09 -25.50 9.98
CA THR A 8 4.11 -26.49 8.89
C THR A 8 4.11 -25.80 7.52
N ILE A 9 3.33 -24.71 7.37
CA ILE A 9 3.32 -23.91 6.14
C ILE A 9 4.69 -23.24 5.93
N ALA A 10 5.30 -22.68 6.97
CA ALA A 10 6.62 -22.05 6.89
C ALA A 10 7.73 -23.07 6.54
N GLU A 11 7.66 -24.27 7.09
CA GLU A 11 8.57 -25.39 6.76
C GLU A 11 8.40 -25.80 5.30
N ALA A 12 7.18 -26.05 4.85
CA ALA A 12 6.89 -26.40 3.45
C ALA A 12 7.34 -25.34 2.46
N LEU A 13 7.10 -24.06 2.76
CA LEU A 13 7.59 -22.94 1.94
C LEU A 13 9.11 -22.92 1.89
N SER A 14 9.79 -23.17 3.02
CA SER A 14 11.24 -23.20 3.09
C SER A 14 11.83 -24.38 2.31
N GLU A 15 11.18 -25.53 2.34
CA GLU A 15 11.59 -26.72 1.58
C GLU A 15 11.44 -26.51 0.07
N VAL A 16 10.28 -26.00 -0.37
CA VAL A 16 9.98 -25.82 -1.79
C VAL A 16 10.78 -24.68 -2.42
N MET A 17 10.94 -23.57 -1.71
CA MET A 17 11.57 -22.35 -2.22
C MET A 17 13.07 -22.28 -1.95
N GLY A 18 13.56 -23.03 -0.97
CA GLY A 18 14.98 -23.07 -0.60
C GLY A 18 15.51 -21.66 -0.26
N ASP A 19 16.65 -21.32 -0.84
CA ASP A 19 17.34 -20.04 -0.61
C ASP A 19 16.63 -18.83 -1.21
N LYS A 20 15.54 -19.04 -1.97
CA LYS A 20 14.74 -17.94 -2.52
C LYS A 20 13.87 -17.24 -1.46
N ILE A 21 13.62 -17.90 -0.31
CA ILE A 21 12.92 -17.31 0.83
C ILE A 21 13.90 -17.15 2.01
N GLU A 22 14.29 -15.92 2.27
CA GLU A 22 15.13 -15.57 3.42
C GLU A 22 14.31 -15.31 4.67
N ASN A 23 13.13 -14.71 4.52
CA ASN A 23 12.30 -14.28 5.63
C ASN A 23 10.85 -14.72 5.44
N ILE A 24 10.21 -15.18 6.51
CA ILE A 24 8.77 -15.46 6.60
C ILE A 24 8.25 -14.74 7.83
N TYR A 25 7.38 -13.75 7.62
CA TYR A 25 6.75 -13.00 8.70
C TYR A 25 5.27 -13.39 8.81
N TYR A 26 4.88 -13.81 10.01
CA TYR A 26 3.50 -14.14 10.33
C TYR A 26 2.82 -12.93 10.98
N LYS A 27 1.63 -12.57 10.48
CA LYS A 27 0.88 -11.41 10.93
C LYS A 27 -0.58 -11.80 11.16
N SER A 28 -1.00 -11.91 12.42
CA SER A 28 -2.34 -12.37 12.76
C SER A 28 -3.09 -11.50 13.77
N GLU A 29 -2.45 -10.56 14.45
CA GLU A 29 -3.09 -9.74 15.51
C GLU A 29 -4.38 -9.04 15.04
N THR A 30 -4.46 -8.65 13.78
CA THR A 30 -5.60 -7.93 13.23
C THR A 30 -6.44 -8.73 12.23
N THR A 31 -6.05 -9.99 11.98
CA THR A 31 -6.65 -10.80 10.89
C THR A 31 -7.43 -12.00 11.38
N LEU A 32 -7.22 -12.43 12.62
CA LEU A 32 -7.98 -13.54 13.21
C LEU A 32 -9.40 -13.11 13.57
N PRO A 33 -10.40 -13.97 13.38
CA PRO A 33 -11.77 -13.69 13.81
C PRO A 33 -11.84 -13.48 15.33
N PHE A 34 -12.50 -12.42 15.76
CA PHE A 34 -12.65 -12.07 17.18
C PHE A 34 -13.29 -13.20 18.04
N LYS A 35 -14.15 -14.02 17.42
CA LYS A 35 -14.83 -15.15 18.10
C LYS A 35 -14.03 -16.45 18.11
N ALA A 36 -12.87 -16.49 17.46
CA ALA A 36 -12.02 -17.65 17.52
C ALA A 36 -11.18 -17.57 18.80
N ASP A 37 -11.22 -18.60 19.62
CA ASP A 37 -10.38 -18.73 20.82
C ASP A 37 -8.93 -19.07 20.37
N LEU A 38 -8.30 -18.10 19.71
CA LEU A 38 -6.97 -18.20 19.15
C LEU A 38 -6.13 -17.05 19.71
N PHE A 39 -4.88 -17.34 20.01
CA PHE A 39 -3.93 -16.33 20.46
C PHE A 39 -3.29 -15.66 19.25
N PRO A 40 -3.71 -14.42 18.88
CA PRO A 40 -3.10 -13.70 17.78
C PRO A 40 -1.67 -13.30 18.13
N GLU A 41 -0.78 -13.42 17.15
CA GLU A 41 0.62 -13.04 17.31
C GLU A 41 1.18 -12.52 15.99
N ASN A 42 2.18 -11.66 16.07
CA ASN A 42 3.00 -11.26 14.94
C ASN A 42 4.44 -11.65 15.21
N GLY A 43 5.13 -12.17 14.21
CA GLY A 43 6.53 -12.55 14.38
C GLY A 43 7.14 -13.21 13.15
N PHE A 44 8.46 -13.28 13.15
CA PHE A 44 9.19 -14.02 12.12
C PHE A 44 9.12 -15.53 12.42
N LEU A 45 8.69 -16.31 11.43
CA LEU A 45 8.76 -17.77 11.44
C LEU A 45 10.08 -18.25 10.80
N LYS A 46 10.71 -17.43 9.97
CA LYS A 46 12.04 -17.63 9.39
C LYS A 46 12.72 -16.28 9.21
N GLY A 47 14.03 -16.21 9.39
CA GLY A 47 14.83 -15.00 9.24
C GLY A 47 14.56 -13.98 10.34
N GLY A 48 14.67 -12.69 10.04
CA GLY A 48 14.53 -11.60 11.01
C GLY A 48 14.57 -10.20 10.41
N SER A 49 14.56 -10.07 9.08
CA SER A 49 14.59 -8.78 8.39
C SER A 49 13.36 -8.59 7.52
N SER A 50 12.79 -7.39 7.57
CA SER A 50 11.75 -6.91 6.66
C SER A 50 12.26 -5.74 5.80
N ASP A 51 13.55 -5.46 5.85
CA ASP A 51 14.18 -4.35 5.12
C ASP A 51 14.47 -4.79 3.68
N ASN A 52 13.43 -4.86 2.89
CA ASN A 52 13.50 -5.16 1.47
C ASN A 52 12.67 -4.18 0.64
N ILE A 53 13.08 -4.03 -0.60
CA ILE A 53 12.35 -3.25 -1.61
C ILE A 53 11.56 -4.21 -2.48
N ALA A 54 10.23 -4.08 -2.42
CA ALA A 54 9.35 -4.80 -3.32
C ALA A 54 9.42 -4.18 -4.73
N GLN A 55 9.17 -5.00 -5.75
CA GLN A 55 9.14 -4.54 -7.13
C GLN A 55 7.86 -5.01 -7.83
N GLU A 56 7.21 -4.10 -8.56
CA GLU A 56 6.03 -4.40 -9.35
C GLU A 56 6.13 -3.67 -10.70
N TYR A 57 6.14 -4.42 -11.78
CA TYR A 57 6.29 -3.89 -13.15
C TYR A 57 7.42 -2.84 -13.31
N GLY A 58 8.54 -3.05 -12.62
CA GLY A 58 9.71 -2.17 -12.65
C GLY A 58 9.68 -1.00 -11.66
N LEU A 59 8.54 -0.68 -11.05
CA LEU A 59 8.46 0.26 -9.96
C LEU A 59 8.88 -0.38 -8.64
N LYS A 60 9.59 0.37 -7.81
CA LYS A 60 10.14 -0.07 -6.52
C LYS A 60 9.34 0.52 -5.38
N PHE A 61 9.19 -0.26 -4.30
CA PHE A 61 8.37 0.12 -3.15
C PHE A 61 9.08 -0.22 -1.85
N HIS A 62 9.29 0.79 -1.01
CA HIS A 62 9.43 0.55 0.42
C HIS A 62 8.06 0.17 0.97
N VAL A 63 7.98 -0.98 1.64
CA VAL A 63 6.74 -1.49 2.21
C VAL A 63 6.93 -1.73 3.69
N ASP A 64 6.01 -1.23 4.51
CA ASP A 64 5.99 -1.54 5.94
C ASP A 64 5.23 -2.86 6.17
N TRP A 65 5.94 -3.97 6.02
CA TRP A 65 5.38 -5.32 6.19
C TRP A 65 4.92 -5.58 7.62
N LEU A 66 5.58 -4.99 8.61
CA LEU A 66 5.33 -5.25 10.02
C LEU A 66 4.13 -4.48 10.56
N LYS A 67 4.11 -3.16 10.33
CA LYS A 67 3.13 -2.24 10.92
C LYS A 67 2.16 -1.64 9.89
N GLY A 68 2.37 -1.89 8.61
CA GLY A 68 1.50 -1.41 7.55
C GLY A 68 0.10 -2.04 7.63
N GLN A 69 -0.87 -1.37 7.00
CA GLN A 69 -2.25 -1.83 6.94
C GLN A 69 -2.32 -3.21 6.26
N LYS A 70 -3.06 -4.15 6.83
CA LYS A 70 -3.11 -5.55 6.38
C LYS A 70 -1.69 -6.12 6.23
N THR A 71 -1.28 -6.45 5.01
CA THR A 71 0.06 -6.97 4.69
C THR A 71 1.08 -5.86 4.37
N GLY A 72 0.68 -4.58 4.40
CA GLY A 72 1.54 -3.44 4.06
C GLY A 72 1.51 -3.05 2.57
N PHE A 73 1.06 -3.94 1.69
CA PHE A 73 0.93 -3.68 0.26
C PHE A 73 -0.27 -4.44 -0.33
N PHE A 74 -1.02 -3.78 -1.21
CA PHE A 74 -2.24 -4.32 -1.83
C PHE A 74 -1.91 -4.92 -3.20
N VAL A 75 -1.43 -6.16 -3.24
CA VAL A 75 -1.03 -6.84 -4.48
C VAL A 75 -2.19 -7.08 -5.46
N ASP A 76 -3.42 -7.19 -4.94
CA ASP A 76 -4.66 -7.34 -5.69
C ASP A 76 -4.98 -6.14 -6.59
N GLN A 77 -4.49 -4.94 -6.24
CA GLN A 77 -4.67 -3.71 -7.02
C GLN A 77 -3.65 -3.53 -8.16
N ARG A 78 -2.77 -4.48 -8.39
CA ARG A 78 -1.68 -4.38 -9.36
C ARG A 78 -2.16 -4.03 -10.77
N GLU A 79 -3.18 -4.73 -11.25
CA GLU A 79 -3.71 -4.53 -12.62
C GLU A 79 -4.42 -3.17 -12.72
N ASN A 80 -5.13 -2.74 -11.68
CA ASN A 80 -5.77 -1.43 -11.63
C ASN A 80 -4.72 -0.29 -11.65
N ARG A 81 -3.61 -0.45 -10.92
CA ARG A 81 -2.50 0.50 -10.99
C ARG A 81 -1.90 0.58 -12.41
N SER A 82 -1.66 -0.58 -13.03
CA SER A 82 -1.15 -0.65 -14.40
C SER A 82 -2.13 -0.05 -15.42
N LEU A 83 -3.43 -0.25 -15.22
CA LEU A 83 -4.45 0.34 -16.08
C LEU A 83 -4.44 1.87 -16.00
N LEU A 84 -4.31 2.43 -14.79
CA LEU A 84 -4.25 3.88 -14.57
C LEU A 84 -3.13 4.54 -15.37
N GLU A 85 -1.98 3.90 -15.49
CA GLU A 85 -0.83 4.40 -16.24
C GLU A 85 -1.18 4.80 -17.66
N ARG A 86 -2.05 4.02 -18.32
CA ARG A 86 -2.49 4.28 -19.71
C ARG A 86 -3.33 5.55 -19.86
N TYR A 87 -3.96 5.99 -18.78
CA TYR A 87 -4.84 7.18 -18.78
C TYR A 87 -4.16 8.42 -18.22
N ALA A 88 -2.94 8.30 -17.69
CA ALA A 88 -2.31 9.40 -16.94
C ALA A 88 -1.61 10.46 -17.82
N LYS A 89 -1.27 10.11 -19.06
CA LYS A 89 -0.47 10.99 -19.94
C LYS A 89 -1.07 12.39 -20.06
N ASP A 90 -0.25 13.41 -19.80
CA ASP A 90 -0.56 14.84 -19.91
C ASP A 90 -1.73 15.30 -19.01
N ARG A 91 -2.09 14.51 -17.99
CA ARG A 91 -3.18 14.79 -17.06
C ARG A 91 -2.69 15.25 -15.70
N SER A 92 -3.52 16.07 -15.03
CA SER A 92 -3.44 16.32 -13.61
C SER A 92 -4.21 15.20 -12.87
N VAL A 93 -3.55 14.52 -11.93
CA VAL A 93 -4.07 13.33 -11.27
C VAL A 93 -4.19 13.57 -9.77
N LEU A 94 -5.36 13.25 -9.19
CA LEU A 94 -5.59 13.24 -7.76
C LEU A 94 -5.79 11.80 -7.28
N ASN A 95 -4.95 11.35 -6.34
CA ASN A 95 -5.07 10.06 -5.68
C ASN A 95 -5.53 10.27 -4.24
N MET A 96 -6.83 10.08 -4.00
CA MET A 96 -7.44 10.17 -2.68
C MET A 96 -7.37 8.83 -1.96
N PHE A 97 -7.18 8.84 -0.63
CA PHE A 97 -6.94 7.64 0.18
C PHE A 97 -5.74 6.85 -0.35
N CYS A 98 -4.68 7.58 -0.66
CA CYS A 98 -3.57 7.07 -1.46
C CYS A 98 -2.74 6.00 -0.75
N TYR A 99 -2.89 5.83 0.58
CA TYR A 99 -2.05 4.97 1.41
C TYR A 99 -0.57 5.27 1.16
N THR A 100 0.20 4.34 0.66
CA THR A 100 1.63 4.52 0.37
C THR A 100 1.91 4.93 -1.09
N GLY A 101 0.92 5.49 -1.78
CA GLY A 101 1.07 6.15 -3.07
C GLY A 101 1.15 5.24 -4.29
N GLY A 102 0.78 3.96 -4.19
CA GLY A 102 0.95 2.99 -5.27
C GLY A 102 0.41 3.47 -6.62
N PHE A 103 -0.81 3.98 -6.67
CA PHE A 103 -1.41 4.52 -7.91
C PHE A 103 -0.67 5.76 -8.43
N SER A 104 -0.17 6.61 -7.54
CA SER A 104 0.53 7.84 -7.92
C SER A 104 1.79 7.56 -8.73
N PHE A 105 2.55 6.51 -8.40
CA PHE A 105 3.77 6.16 -9.12
C PHE A 105 3.49 5.68 -10.53
N TYR A 106 2.41 4.93 -10.73
CA TYR A 106 1.96 4.54 -12.05
C TYR A 106 1.48 5.74 -12.87
N ALA A 107 0.78 6.70 -12.26
CA ALA A 107 0.42 7.94 -12.92
C ALA A 107 1.64 8.77 -13.34
N MET A 108 2.66 8.88 -12.48
CA MET A 108 3.91 9.58 -12.79
C MET A 108 4.65 8.91 -13.96
N ARG A 109 4.78 7.59 -13.94
CA ARG A 109 5.42 6.82 -15.02
C ARG A 109 4.63 6.91 -16.33
N GLY A 110 3.30 6.97 -16.23
CA GLY A 110 2.40 7.16 -17.37
C GLY A 110 2.44 8.56 -17.99
N GLY A 111 3.25 9.48 -17.45
CA GLY A 111 3.44 10.82 -18.00
C GLY A 111 2.41 11.85 -17.52
N ALA A 112 1.86 11.68 -16.31
CA ALA A 112 1.06 12.73 -15.69
C ALA A 112 1.86 14.02 -15.56
N LYS A 113 1.22 15.18 -15.80
CA LYS A 113 1.83 16.52 -15.66
C LYS A 113 1.89 17.00 -14.21
N LEU A 114 0.97 16.50 -13.38
CA LEU A 114 0.87 16.75 -11.94
C LEU A 114 0.22 15.53 -11.28
N VAL A 115 0.74 15.11 -10.12
CA VAL A 115 0.15 14.05 -9.29
C VAL A 115 0.05 14.55 -7.87
N ARG A 116 -1.14 14.50 -7.28
CA ARG A 116 -1.35 14.78 -5.86
C ARG A 116 -1.87 13.55 -5.14
N SER A 117 -1.24 13.25 -4.01
CA SER A 117 -1.58 12.13 -3.14
C SER A 117 -2.12 12.65 -1.82
N VAL A 118 -3.27 12.16 -1.38
CA VAL A 118 -3.92 12.57 -0.13
C VAL A 118 -4.24 11.36 0.71
N ASP A 119 -3.79 11.36 1.95
CA ASP A 119 -4.15 10.35 2.97
C ASP A 119 -4.11 10.98 4.35
N SER A 120 -4.98 10.56 5.25
CA SER A 120 -5.00 11.06 6.62
C SER A 120 -3.81 10.60 7.47
N SER A 121 -3.13 9.54 7.05
CA SER A 121 -1.97 8.98 7.74
C SER A 121 -0.67 9.67 7.34
N ALA A 122 -0.10 10.47 8.22
CA ALA A 122 1.21 11.08 8.01
C ALA A 122 2.30 10.05 7.70
N LYS A 123 2.25 8.88 8.37
CA LYS A 123 3.19 7.78 8.12
C LYS A 123 3.06 7.21 6.70
N ALA A 124 1.85 7.11 6.18
CA ALA A 124 1.61 6.67 4.80
C ALA A 124 2.16 7.70 3.80
N ILE A 125 1.94 8.98 4.06
CA ILE A 125 2.46 10.07 3.24
C ILE A 125 4.00 10.13 3.27
N ASP A 126 4.63 9.95 4.43
CA ASP A 126 6.10 9.86 4.53
C ASP A 126 6.64 8.71 3.67
N LEU A 127 5.96 7.56 3.68
CA LEU A 127 6.35 6.43 2.86
C LEU A 127 6.08 6.67 1.37
N THR A 128 4.99 7.38 1.03
CA THR A 128 4.73 7.85 -0.34
C THR A 128 5.87 8.72 -0.85
N ASN A 129 6.31 9.70 -0.09
CA ASN A 129 7.41 10.59 -0.47
C ASN A 129 8.74 9.82 -0.66
N LYS A 130 9.06 8.87 0.23
CA LYS A 130 10.22 7.99 0.08
C LYS A 130 10.15 7.15 -1.20
N ASN A 131 8.98 6.64 -1.54
CA ASN A 131 8.78 5.86 -2.75
C ASN A 131 8.83 6.72 -4.02
N VAL A 132 8.38 7.96 -3.96
CA VAL A 132 8.56 8.93 -5.07
C VAL A 132 10.05 9.15 -5.31
N GLU A 133 10.82 9.48 -4.27
CA GLU A 133 12.27 9.71 -4.39
C GLU A 133 13.01 8.47 -4.90
N LEU A 134 12.57 7.27 -4.49
CA LEU A 134 13.14 6.00 -4.93
C LEU A 134 12.97 5.75 -6.45
N ASN A 135 11.84 6.16 -7.02
CA ASN A 135 11.49 5.89 -8.42
C ASN A 135 11.72 7.09 -9.35
N PHE A 136 11.60 8.29 -8.82
CA PHE A 136 11.60 9.55 -9.58
C PHE A 136 12.41 10.63 -8.84
N PRO A 137 13.71 10.41 -8.62
CA PRO A 137 14.52 11.32 -7.82
C PRO A 137 14.53 12.72 -8.43
N GLY A 138 14.21 13.72 -7.59
CA GLY A 138 14.16 15.12 -7.99
C GLY A 138 12.97 15.53 -8.87
N ASP A 139 11.99 14.66 -9.07
CA ASP A 139 10.80 14.97 -9.88
C ASP A 139 9.80 15.83 -9.08
N SER A 140 9.56 17.05 -9.56
CA SER A 140 8.68 18.02 -8.90
C SER A 140 7.21 17.89 -9.25
N ARG A 141 6.82 16.92 -10.07
CA ARG A 141 5.40 16.73 -10.47
C ARG A 141 4.52 16.16 -9.37
N HIS A 142 5.10 15.65 -8.28
CA HIS A 142 4.36 15.02 -7.18
C HIS A 142 4.30 15.91 -5.94
N GLU A 143 3.10 15.98 -5.36
CA GLU A 143 2.88 16.57 -4.03
C GLU A 143 2.03 15.63 -3.19
N ALA A 144 2.32 15.50 -1.89
CA ALA A 144 1.58 14.64 -0.98
C ALA A 144 1.12 15.40 0.27
N PHE A 145 -0.10 15.11 0.71
CA PHE A 145 -0.77 15.80 1.80
C PHE A 145 -1.26 14.81 2.86
N ALA A 146 -0.75 14.95 4.09
CA ALA A 146 -1.23 14.22 5.26
C ALA A 146 -2.47 14.93 5.81
N GLU A 147 -3.63 14.68 5.20
CA GLU A 147 -4.85 15.42 5.48
C GLU A 147 -6.09 14.53 5.34
N ASP A 148 -7.13 14.84 6.09
CA ASP A 148 -8.45 14.25 5.91
C ASP A 148 -9.01 14.58 4.52
N ALA A 149 -9.57 13.57 3.85
CA ALA A 149 -10.03 13.69 2.47
C ALA A 149 -11.09 14.78 2.28
N PHE A 150 -12.05 14.91 3.21
CA PHE A 150 -13.11 15.92 3.10
C PHE A 150 -12.55 17.31 3.31
N LYS A 151 -11.65 17.50 4.27
CA LYS A 151 -10.98 18.79 4.49
C LYS A 151 -10.16 19.21 3.28
N TYR A 152 -9.46 18.24 2.66
CA TYR A 152 -8.73 18.52 1.43
C TYR A 152 -9.66 18.96 0.30
N LEU A 153 -10.79 18.26 0.10
CA LEU A 153 -11.78 18.62 -0.93
C LEU A 153 -12.41 20.01 -0.70
N ASP A 154 -12.71 20.35 0.55
CA ASP A 154 -13.32 21.63 0.91
C ASP A 154 -12.42 22.84 0.59
N ARG A 155 -11.08 22.66 0.69
CA ARG A 155 -10.11 23.73 0.45
C ARG A 155 -9.48 23.72 -0.93
N MET A 156 -9.61 22.63 -1.68
CA MET A 156 -8.96 22.55 -2.98
C MET A 156 -9.66 23.47 -3.98
N GLY A 157 -8.87 24.33 -4.64
CA GLY A 157 -9.32 25.16 -5.74
C GLY A 157 -9.02 24.58 -7.13
N ASP A 158 -8.29 23.46 -7.16
CA ASP A 158 -7.82 22.87 -8.40
C ASP A 158 -8.85 21.93 -9.01
N GLN A 159 -8.79 21.79 -10.34
CA GLN A 159 -9.49 20.76 -11.09
C GLN A 159 -8.51 19.70 -11.55
N TYR A 160 -8.93 18.44 -11.51
CA TYR A 160 -8.14 17.31 -11.95
C TYR A 160 -8.76 16.63 -13.15
N ASP A 161 -7.91 16.19 -14.07
CA ASP A 161 -8.34 15.46 -15.26
C ASP A 161 -8.64 13.98 -14.96
N LEU A 162 -8.06 13.46 -13.87
CA LEU A 162 -8.20 12.06 -13.44
C LEU A 162 -8.16 11.97 -11.92
N ILE A 163 -9.15 11.30 -11.34
CA ILE A 163 -9.26 11.14 -9.89
C ILE A 163 -9.34 9.64 -9.57
N ILE A 164 -8.49 9.17 -8.66
CA ILE A 164 -8.57 7.87 -8.04
C ILE A 164 -9.28 8.04 -6.69
N LEU A 165 -10.36 7.30 -6.47
CA LEU A 165 -11.15 7.34 -5.26
C LEU A 165 -11.38 5.91 -4.76
N ASP A 166 -10.54 5.47 -3.82
CA ASP A 166 -10.59 4.12 -3.22
C ASP A 166 -10.67 4.23 -1.69
N PRO A 167 -11.81 4.72 -1.15
CA PRO A 167 -11.97 4.94 0.28
C PRO A 167 -12.05 3.62 1.05
N PRO A 168 -11.66 3.62 2.34
CA PRO A 168 -11.95 2.50 3.23
C PRO A 168 -13.46 2.33 3.41
N ALA A 169 -13.89 1.13 3.81
CA ALA A 169 -15.29 0.89 4.14
C ALA A 169 -15.72 1.81 5.31
N PHE A 170 -16.66 2.72 5.07
CA PHE A 170 -17.18 3.65 6.07
C PHE A 170 -18.09 2.98 7.10
N ALA A 171 -18.84 1.96 6.71
CA ALA A 171 -19.70 1.19 7.59
C ALA A 171 -19.16 -0.23 7.76
N LYS A 172 -18.56 -0.51 8.92
CA LYS A 172 -18.04 -1.86 9.25
C LYS A 172 -19.09 -2.74 9.93
N HIS A 173 -20.19 -2.19 10.41
CA HIS A 173 -21.28 -2.88 11.11
C HIS A 173 -22.63 -2.30 10.68
N LYS A 174 -23.71 -3.12 10.78
CA LYS A 174 -25.08 -2.72 10.41
C LYS A 174 -25.60 -1.52 11.22
N ASP A 175 -25.06 -1.29 12.40
CA ASP A 175 -25.45 -0.23 13.32
C ASP A 175 -24.70 1.10 13.09
N ALA A 176 -23.91 1.18 12.02
CA ALA A 176 -23.13 2.36 11.66
C ALA A 176 -23.73 3.15 10.47
N LEU A 177 -25.00 2.90 10.14
CA LEU A 177 -25.78 3.60 9.12
C LEU A 177 -26.75 4.59 9.76
#